data_b9e4010848321ec59b4d6090a5b9adde
#
_entry.id   b9e4010848321ec59b4d6090a5b9adde
#
_cell.length_a   1.000
_cell.length_b   1.000
_cell.length_c   1.000
_cell.angle_alpha   90.00
_cell.angle_beta   90.00
_cell.angle_gamma   90.00
#
_symmetry.space_group_name_H-M   'P 1'
#
loop_
_entity.id
_entity.type
_entity.pdbx_description
1 polymer ?
#
loop_
_entity_poly.entity_id
_entity_poly.type
_entity_poly.pdbx_seq_one_letter_code
_entity_poly.pdbx_strand_id
1 'polypeptide(L)'
;MSVVIIGGHERMERIYISTGEKHGCKVKVFTKMPSDLGRRIGNPDYIVMFTDVASHKLVLSTLKISKKKNIPSFRLHNSSLQTLENALTEIRELKH
;
A
#
# COMPACT_ATOMS: atom_id res chain seq x y z
N MET A 1 4.93 -10.47 -7.24
CA MET A 1 4.66 -10.00 -5.88
C MET A 1 3.46 -9.06 -5.87
N SER A 2 2.61 -9.17 -4.87
CA SER A 2 1.37 -8.41 -4.77
C SER A 2 1.49 -7.40 -3.63
N VAL A 3 1.20 -6.12 -3.90
CA VAL A 3 1.31 -5.03 -2.93
C VAL A 3 0.02 -4.20 -2.96
N VAL A 4 -0.50 -3.88 -1.78
CA VAL A 4 -1.63 -2.97 -1.64
C VAL A 4 -1.11 -1.65 -1.10
N ILE A 5 -1.47 -0.55 -1.76
CA ILE A 5 -1.10 0.80 -1.33
C ILE A 5 -2.34 1.47 -0.74
N ILE A 6 -2.19 2.02 0.45
CA ILE A 6 -3.24 2.68 1.20
C ILE A 6 -2.91 4.17 1.33
N GLY A 7 -3.83 5.02 0.93
CA GLY A 7 -3.64 6.46 1.00
C GLY A 7 -3.03 7.04 -0.28
N GLY A 8 -2.48 8.24 -0.15
CA GLY A 8 -1.97 8.99 -1.29
C GLY A 8 -3.08 9.78 -1.97
N HIS A 9 -2.70 10.53 -3.00
CA HIS A 9 -3.65 11.35 -3.77
C HIS A 9 -4.28 10.54 -4.88
N GLU A 10 -5.58 10.72 -5.11
CA GLU A 10 -6.32 9.99 -6.16
C GLU A 10 -5.68 10.14 -7.54
N ARG A 11 -5.21 11.33 -7.86
CA ARG A 11 -4.59 11.59 -9.18
C ARG A 11 -3.27 10.86 -9.35
N MET A 12 -2.69 10.33 -8.27
CA MET A 12 -1.44 9.58 -8.31
C MET A 12 -1.66 8.08 -8.45
N GLU A 13 -2.90 7.63 -8.39
CA GLU A 13 -3.22 6.20 -8.37
C GLU A 13 -2.58 5.43 -9.52
N ARG A 14 -2.76 5.91 -10.75
CA ARG A 14 -2.18 5.25 -11.93
C ARG A 14 -0.66 5.25 -11.91
N ILE A 15 -0.07 6.32 -11.38
CA ILE A 15 1.38 6.44 -11.28
C ILE A 15 1.92 5.44 -10.27
N TYR A 16 1.23 5.28 -9.15
CA TYR A 16 1.60 4.28 -8.15
C TYR A 16 1.54 2.86 -8.73
N ILE A 17 0.47 2.55 -9.45
CA ILE A 17 0.31 1.23 -10.08
C ILE A 17 1.42 0.98 -11.10
N SER A 18 1.67 1.95 -11.96
CA SER A 18 2.71 1.88 -12.99
C SER A 18 4.10 1.70 -12.37
N THR A 19 4.39 2.43 -11.29
CA THR A 19 5.65 2.33 -10.56
C THR A 19 5.82 0.94 -9.96
N GLY A 20 4.75 0.40 -9.37
CA GLY A 20 4.77 -0.96 -8.83
C GLY A 20 5.06 -1.99 -9.92
N GLU A 21 4.45 -1.83 -11.08
CA GLU A 21 4.67 -2.74 -12.21
C GLU A 21 6.12 -2.73 -12.67
N LYS A 22 6.75 -1.56 -12.69
CA LYS A 22 8.18 -1.45 -13.02
C LYS A 22 9.07 -2.22 -12.04
N HIS A 23 8.61 -2.36 -10.80
CA HIS A 23 9.31 -3.12 -9.77
C HIS A 23 8.87 -4.59 -9.72
N GLY A 24 8.11 -5.05 -10.71
CA GLY A 24 7.64 -6.42 -10.77
C GLY A 24 6.51 -6.72 -9.79
N CYS A 25 5.79 -5.70 -9.35
CA CYS A 25 4.71 -5.85 -8.39
C CYS A 25 3.35 -5.64 -9.02
N LYS A 26 2.39 -6.44 -8.60
CA LYS A 26 0.98 -6.24 -8.92
C LYS A 26 0.40 -5.35 -7.82
N VAL A 27 -0.09 -4.18 -8.17
CA VAL A 27 -0.48 -3.15 -7.21
C VAL A 27 -1.97 -2.85 -7.25
N LYS A 28 -2.58 -2.74 -6.06
CA LYS A 28 -3.92 -2.16 -5.86
C LYS A 28 -3.75 -0.93 -5.00
N VAL A 29 -4.52 0.11 -5.28
CA VAL A 29 -4.44 1.38 -4.53
C VAL A 29 -5.82 1.71 -3.96
N PHE A 30 -5.87 2.06 -2.68
CA PHE A 30 -7.09 2.56 -2.02
C PHE A 30 -6.78 3.92 -1.39
N THR A 31 -7.23 4.97 -2.05
CA THR A 31 -7.03 6.34 -1.56
C THR A 31 -8.11 6.76 -0.58
N LYS A 32 -9.26 6.09 -0.62
CA LYS A 32 -10.40 6.33 0.26
C LYS A 32 -10.86 5.04 0.88
N MET A 33 -11.62 5.13 1.97
CA MET A 33 -12.19 3.97 2.63
C MET A 33 -13.29 3.36 1.78
N PRO A 34 -13.07 2.18 1.18
CA PRO A 34 -14.13 1.51 0.43
C PRO A 34 -15.02 0.71 1.40
N SER A 35 -16.17 0.30 0.93
CA SER A 35 -16.94 -0.70 1.65
C SER A 35 -16.17 -2.01 1.60
N ASP A 36 -16.22 -2.79 2.68
CA ASP A 36 -15.64 -4.12 2.70
C ASP A 36 -14.12 -4.14 2.45
N LEU A 37 -13.40 -3.25 3.11
CA LEU A 37 -11.96 -3.08 2.94
C LEU A 37 -11.18 -4.38 3.06
N GLY A 38 -11.47 -5.19 4.08
CA GLY A 38 -10.74 -6.44 4.31
C GLY A 38 -10.81 -7.40 3.13
N ARG A 39 -11.99 -7.49 2.53
CA ARG A 39 -12.21 -8.34 1.36
C ARG A 39 -11.49 -7.78 0.13
N ARG A 40 -11.53 -6.46 -0.05
CA ARG A 40 -10.90 -5.80 -1.19
C ARG A 40 -9.38 -5.84 -1.13
N ILE A 41 -8.81 -5.76 0.06
CA ILE A 41 -7.37 -5.92 0.25
C ILE A 41 -6.93 -7.33 -0.15
N GLY A 42 -7.75 -8.33 0.16
CA GLY A 42 -7.40 -9.72 -0.14
C GLY A 42 -6.20 -10.19 0.67
N ASN A 43 -5.29 -10.89 0.02
CA ASN A 43 -4.09 -11.43 0.67
C ASN A 43 -2.83 -11.04 -0.10
N PRO A 44 -2.46 -9.75 -0.09
CA PRO A 44 -1.22 -9.33 -0.76
C PRO A 44 0.01 -9.78 0.03
N ASP A 45 1.16 -9.70 -0.58
CA ASP A 45 2.42 -10.00 0.09
C ASP A 45 2.78 -8.89 1.08
N TYR A 46 2.48 -7.64 0.73
CA TYR A 46 2.78 -6.47 1.56
C TYR A 46 1.73 -5.40 1.43
N ILE A 47 1.61 -4.58 2.48
CA ILE A 47 0.77 -3.39 2.49
C ILE A 47 1.68 -2.19 2.73
N VAL A 48 1.51 -1.14 1.93
CA VAL A 48 2.23 0.13 2.09
C VAL A 48 1.19 1.21 2.39
N MET A 49 1.37 1.95 3.49
CA MET A 49 0.44 3.02 3.89
C MET A 49 1.13 4.37 3.86
N PHE A 50 0.52 5.34 3.15
CA PHE A 50 0.95 6.73 3.16
C PHE A 50 0.17 7.45 4.25
N THR A 51 0.76 7.59 5.42
CA THR A 51 0.03 8.15 6.58
C THR A 51 -0.17 9.67 6.51
N ASP A 52 0.56 10.36 5.64
CA ASP A 52 0.38 11.80 5.44
C ASP A 52 -0.89 12.13 4.66
N VAL A 53 -1.34 11.24 3.77
CA VAL A 53 -2.53 11.43 2.96
C VAL A 53 -3.40 10.18 3.02
N ALA A 54 -3.99 9.95 4.18
CA ALA A 54 -4.95 8.87 4.39
C ALA A 54 -5.80 9.26 5.59
N SER A 55 -7.10 8.94 5.55
CA SER A 55 -7.95 9.19 6.69
C SER A 55 -7.51 8.30 7.86
N HIS A 56 -7.70 8.82 9.06
CA HIS A 56 -7.38 8.06 10.27
C HIS A 56 -8.13 6.72 10.31
N LYS A 57 -9.39 6.74 9.91
CA LYS A 57 -10.23 5.53 9.85
C LYS A 57 -9.64 4.49 8.89
N LEU A 58 -9.18 4.93 7.72
CA LEU A 58 -8.58 4.05 6.73
C LEU A 58 -7.30 3.41 7.27
N VAL A 59 -6.45 4.19 7.90
CA VAL A 59 -5.18 3.69 8.49
C VAL A 59 -5.48 2.66 9.57
N LEU A 60 -6.36 2.99 10.52
CA LEU A 60 -6.69 2.08 11.62
C LEU A 60 -7.31 0.79 11.13
N SER A 61 -8.23 0.87 10.17
CA SER A 61 -8.87 -0.31 9.60
C SER A 61 -7.86 -1.20 8.90
N THR A 62 -6.94 -0.59 8.16
CA THR A 62 -5.89 -1.33 7.46
C THR A 62 -4.96 -2.04 8.44
N LEU A 63 -4.58 -1.37 9.53
CA LEU A 63 -3.71 -1.97 10.55
C LEU A 63 -4.37 -3.20 11.19
N LYS A 64 -5.66 -3.13 11.45
CA LYS A 64 -6.41 -4.29 11.98
C LYS A 64 -6.40 -5.46 11.01
N ILE A 65 -6.62 -5.18 9.73
CA ILE A 65 -6.62 -6.21 8.68
C ILE A 65 -5.22 -6.83 8.53
N SER A 66 -4.20 -5.99 8.50
CA SER A 66 -2.81 -6.43 8.40
C SER A 66 -2.46 -7.39 9.54
N LYS A 67 -2.82 -7.03 10.76
CA LYS A 67 -2.55 -7.84 11.94
C LYS A 67 -3.32 -9.15 11.90
N LYS A 68 -4.62 -9.09 11.56
CA LYS A 68 -5.49 -10.27 11.49
C LYS A 68 -5.01 -11.28 10.45
N LYS A 69 -4.56 -10.80 9.32
CA LYS A 69 -4.13 -11.65 8.19
C LYS A 69 -2.62 -11.94 8.19
N ASN A 70 -1.88 -11.39 9.13
CA ASN A 70 -0.41 -11.51 9.18
C ASN A 70 0.26 -11.02 7.91
N ILE A 71 -0.20 -9.88 7.39
CA ILE A 71 0.39 -9.26 6.22
C ILE A 71 1.34 -8.16 6.67
N PRO A 72 2.63 -8.21 6.30
CA PRO A 72 3.57 -7.15 6.67
C PRO A 72 3.12 -5.81 6.11
N SER A 73 3.20 -4.76 6.94
CA SER A 73 2.83 -3.42 6.52
C SER A 73 3.94 -2.43 6.79
N PHE A 74 4.06 -1.45 5.89
CA PHE A 74 5.04 -0.36 6.00
C PHE A 74 4.29 0.96 6.07
N ARG A 75 4.66 1.79 7.03
CA ARG A 75 4.09 3.13 7.16
C ARG A 75 5.08 4.14 6.60
N LEU A 76 4.62 4.92 5.63
CA LEU A 76 5.42 5.97 5.01
C LEU A 76 4.77 7.30 5.33
N HIS A 77 5.57 8.25 5.83
CA HIS A 77 5.06 9.58 6.22
C HIS A 77 4.97 10.54 5.05
N ASN A 78 5.39 10.12 3.87
CA ASN A 78 5.45 10.96 2.69
C ASN A 78 4.95 10.15 1.50
N SER A 79 3.96 10.70 0.80
CA SER A 79 3.32 10.03 -0.35
C SER A 79 4.01 10.31 -1.69
N SER A 80 5.25 10.80 -1.66
CA SER A 80 6.00 11.07 -2.89
C SER A 80 6.35 9.78 -3.63
N LEU A 81 6.52 9.88 -4.93
CA LEU A 81 6.88 8.76 -5.78
C LEU A 81 8.23 8.17 -5.38
N GLN A 82 9.19 9.02 -5.01
CA GLN A 82 10.51 8.57 -4.59
C GLN A 82 10.43 7.70 -3.33
N THR A 83 9.59 8.11 -2.38
CA THR A 83 9.38 7.34 -1.15
C THR A 83 8.80 5.96 -1.47
N LEU A 84 7.84 5.92 -2.40
CA LEU A 84 7.26 4.64 -2.83
C LEU A 84 8.31 3.76 -3.51
N GLU A 85 9.12 4.31 -4.40
CA GLU A 85 10.16 3.54 -5.08
C GLU A 85 11.17 2.97 -4.10
N ASN A 86 11.57 3.75 -3.11
CA ASN A 86 12.49 3.28 -2.06
C ASN A 86 11.87 2.12 -1.28
N ALA A 87 10.60 2.23 -0.93
CA ALA A 87 9.89 1.18 -0.20
C ALA A 87 9.79 -0.10 -1.03
N LEU A 88 9.44 0.01 -2.31
CA LEU A 88 9.32 -1.15 -3.19
C LEU A 88 10.67 -1.84 -3.40
N THR A 89 11.74 -1.09 -3.50
CA THR A 89 13.09 -1.64 -3.61
C THR A 89 13.44 -2.43 -2.34
N GLU A 90 13.16 -1.86 -1.19
CA GLU A 90 13.42 -2.50 0.10
C GLU A 90 12.60 -3.78 0.27
N ILE A 91 11.33 -3.75 -0.13
CA ILE A 91 10.46 -4.92 -0.08
C ILE A 91 11.01 -6.05 -0.96
N ARG A 92 11.47 -5.73 -2.15
CA ARG A 92 12.06 -6.72 -3.07
C ARG A 92 13.30 -7.37 -2.47
N GLU A 93 14.12 -6.60 -1.78
CA GLU A 93 15.32 -7.10 -1.11
C GLU A 93 14.95 -8.06 0.02
N LEU A 94 13.87 -7.78 0.75
CA LEU A 94 13.40 -8.65 1.83
C LEU A 94 12.92 -10.01 1.33
N LYS A 95 12.47 -10.09 0.07
CA LYS A 95 11.98 -11.34 -0.51
C LYS A 95 13.10 -12.29 -0.92
N HIS A 96 14.31 -11.79 -1.00
CA HIS A 96 15.48 -12.60 -1.30
C HIS A 96 16.15 -13.05 -0.03
#